data_73fc795a766b21f280c26cee79e36562
#
_entry.id   73fc795a766b21f280c26cee79e36562
#
_cell.length_a   1.000
_cell.length_b   1.000
_cell.length_c   1.000
_cell.angle_alpha   90.00
_cell.angle_beta   90.00
_cell.angle_gamma   90.00
#
_symmetry.space_group_name_H-M   'P 1'
#
loop_
_entity.id
_entity.type
_entity.pdbx_description
1 polymer ?
#
loop_
_entity_poly.entity_id
_entity_poly.type
_entity_poly.pdbx_seq_one_letter_code
_entity_poly.pdbx_strand_id
1 'polypeptide(L)'
;KTCGSTEIAFEGAGDALWAGKDWSSLFVGVGPRSDVRALPDIHRELGGASDKIKVIGCKLIDPRFYHIDVAFCPLEEQLALWYPGAYDEITQHNMKNEGIELVPITAEDASKFTCNAVVVGKNVILNKSTENAAKVIEKVGYNPIFVDMSEFIKAGGSAKCCTLQIAY
;
A
#
# COMPACT_ATOMS: atom_id res chain seq x y z
N LYS A 1 -7.78 -15.89 -9.31
CA LYS A 1 -8.34 -15.89 -10.68
C LYS A 1 -7.52 -14.95 -11.52
N THR A 2 -6.87 -15.42 -12.57
CA THR A 2 -6.33 -14.57 -13.63
C THR A 2 -7.49 -13.84 -14.27
N CYS A 3 -7.44 -12.51 -14.26
CA CYS A 3 -8.49 -11.67 -14.83
C CYS A 3 -8.54 -11.86 -16.35
N GLY A 4 -9.58 -12.50 -16.87
CA GLY A 4 -10.02 -12.54 -18.27
C GLY A 4 -9.08 -13.05 -19.37
N SER A 5 -7.76 -12.92 -19.26
CA SER A 5 -6.77 -13.56 -20.12
C SER A 5 -5.64 -14.15 -19.27
N THR A 6 -5.12 -15.28 -19.66
CA THR A 6 -4.04 -16.00 -18.96
C THR A 6 -2.69 -15.25 -18.95
N GLU A 7 -2.63 -14.05 -19.53
CA GLU A 7 -1.41 -13.27 -19.72
C GLU A 7 -1.34 -11.99 -18.90
N ILE A 8 -2.43 -11.57 -18.21
CA ILE A 8 -2.44 -10.34 -17.40
C ILE A 8 -2.24 -10.70 -15.94
N ALA A 9 -1.11 -10.31 -15.38
CA ALA A 9 -0.78 -10.55 -13.99
C ALA A 9 -1.45 -9.54 -13.06
N PHE A 10 -2.01 -10.03 -11.94
CA PHE A 10 -2.46 -9.22 -10.81
C PHE A 10 -2.32 -10.01 -9.51
N GLU A 11 -1.52 -9.49 -8.58
CA GLU A 11 -1.17 -10.21 -7.34
C GLU A 11 -2.03 -9.82 -6.11
N GLY A 12 -3.21 -9.28 -6.34
CA GLY A 12 -4.23 -9.12 -5.30
C GLY A 12 -3.86 -8.15 -4.19
N ALA A 13 -4.04 -8.56 -2.93
CA ALA A 13 -3.97 -7.68 -1.76
C ALA A 13 -2.60 -7.02 -1.51
N GLY A 14 -1.51 -7.57 -2.02
CA GLY A 14 -0.19 -6.92 -1.99
C GLY A 14 -0.12 -5.68 -2.87
N ASP A 15 -0.86 -5.70 -3.98
CA ASP A 15 -0.92 -4.62 -4.96
C ASP A 15 -2.27 -3.89 -5.00
N ALA A 16 -3.16 -4.10 -4.04
CA ALA A 16 -4.47 -3.45 -4.02
C ALA A 16 -4.85 -3.02 -2.60
N LEU A 17 -4.82 -1.72 -2.34
CA LEU A 17 -5.08 -1.15 -1.03
C LEU A 17 -6.17 -0.08 -1.10
N TRP A 18 -7.17 -0.23 -0.26
CA TRP A 18 -8.26 0.73 -0.12
C TRP A 18 -7.82 1.95 0.68
N ALA A 19 -8.25 3.13 0.25
CA ALA A 19 -8.17 4.40 0.98
C ALA A 19 -9.18 5.39 0.38
N GLY A 20 -9.09 6.67 0.77
CA GLY A 20 -10.00 7.70 0.32
C GLY A 20 -11.31 7.72 1.11
N LYS A 21 -12.03 8.83 1.02
CA LYS A 21 -13.28 9.02 1.73
C LYS A 21 -14.24 7.86 1.44
N ASP A 22 -14.83 7.31 2.50
CA ASP A 22 -15.74 6.15 2.44
C ASP A 22 -15.08 4.91 1.79
N TRP A 23 -13.75 4.79 1.87
CA TRP A 23 -12.96 3.72 1.23
C TRP A 23 -13.22 3.58 -0.28
N SER A 24 -13.47 4.69 -0.96
CA SER A 24 -13.92 4.70 -2.36
C SER A 24 -12.79 4.65 -3.40
N SER A 25 -11.53 4.66 -2.96
CA SER A 25 -10.37 4.62 -3.85
C SER A 25 -9.55 3.36 -3.62
N LEU A 26 -9.32 2.59 -4.68
CA LEU A 26 -8.43 1.45 -4.68
C LEU A 26 -7.11 1.84 -5.35
N PHE A 27 -6.05 1.91 -4.57
CA PHE A 27 -4.69 2.12 -5.05
C PHE A 27 -4.08 0.79 -5.47
N VAL A 28 -3.73 0.70 -6.74
CA VAL A 28 -3.21 -0.54 -7.34
C VAL A 28 -1.77 -0.35 -7.78
N GLY A 29 -0.85 -1.11 -7.18
CA GLY A 29 0.54 -1.17 -7.60
C GLY A 29 0.66 -1.74 -9.01
N VAL A 30 1.43 -1.08 -9.88
CA VAL A 30 1.70 -1.52 -11.25
C VAL A 30 3.20 -1.54 -11.46
N GLY A 31 3.72 -2.64 -11.94
CA GLY A 31 5.15 -2.76 -12.18
C GLY A 31 5.64 -4.20 -12.14
N PRO A 32 6.47 -4.58 -11.15
CA PRO A 32 7.13 -5.89 -11.19
C PRO A 32 6.19 -7.10 -11.12
N ARG A 33 5.02 -6.94 -10.47
CA ARG A 33 4.13 -8.05 -10.13
C ARG A 33 2.75 -7.94 -10.77
N SER A 34 2.21 -6.73 -10.88
CA SER A 34 0.89 -6.49 -11.48
C SER A 34 1.00 -5.65 -12.74
N ASP A 35 0.28 -6.06 -13.76
CA ASP A 35 0.26 -5.41 -15.08
C ASP A 35 -0.76 -4.28 -15.09
N VAL A 36 -0.41 -3.13 -15.68
CA VAL A 36 -1.31 -1.99 -15.86
C VAL A 36 -2.59 -2.37 -16.60
N ARG A 37 -2.54 -3.37 -17.46
CA ARG A 37 -3.71 -3.88 -18.21
C ARG A 37 -4.76 -4.53 -17.32
N ALA A 38 -4.43 -4.86 -16.06
CA ALA A 38 -5.39 -5.37 -15.09
C ALA A 38 -6.36 -4.30 -14.57
N LEU A 39 -5.99 -3.01 -14.62
CA LEU A 39 -6.79 -1.92 -14.02
C LEU A 39 -8.23 -1.84 -14.59
N PRO A 40 -8.48 -1.90 -15.89
CA PRO A 40 -9.85 -1.89 -16.43
C PRO A 40 -10.69 -3.08 -15.97
N ASP A 41 -10.09 -4.26 -15.85
CA ASP A 41 -10.78 -5.46 -15.38
C ASP A 41 -11.12 -5.35 -13.89
N ILE A 42 -10.18 -4.88 -13.07
CA ILE A 42 -10.40 -4.62 -11.64
C ILE A 42 -11.56 -3.63 -11.46
N HIS A 43 -11.54 -2.51 -12.20
CA HIS A 43 -12.60 -1.51 -12.13
C HIS A 43 -13.97 -2.10 -12.50
N ARG A 44 -14.04 -2.90 -13.56
CA ARG A 44 -15.28 -3.56 -14.00
C ARG A 44 -15.81 -4.55 -12.95
N GLU A 45 -14.96 -5.39 -12.39
CA GLU A 45 -15.32 -6.41 -11.39
C GLU A 45 -15.76 -5.78 -10.05
N LEU A 46 -15.25 -4.61 -9.69
CA LEU A 46 -15.64 -3.89 -8.49
C LEU A 46 -16.90 -3.02 -8.65
N GLY A 47 -17.58 -3.12 -9.78
CA GLY A 47 -18.85 -2.44 -10.03
C GLY A 47 -18.71 -1.13 -10.77
N GLY A 48 -17.86 -1.10 -11.82
CA GLY A 48 -17.58 0.05 -12.68
C GLY A 48 -18.78 0.73 -13.33
N ALA A 49 -19.99 0.18 -13.18
CA ALA A 49 -21.22 0.84 -13.60
C ALA A 49 -21.74 1.87 -12.58
N SER A 50 -21.19 1.93 -11.38
CA SER A 50 -21.70 2.80 -10.29
C SER A 50 -20.93 4.10 -10.09
N ASP A 51 -19.81 4.32 -10.76
CA ASP A 51 -18.87 5.45 -10.59
C ASP A 51 -18.45 5.77 -9.14
N LYS A 52 -18.74 4.84 -8.22
CA LYS A 52 -18.47 5.03 -6.78
C LYS A 52 -17.07 4.62 -6.37
N ILE A 53 -16.40 3.80 -7.18
CA ILE A 53 -15.07 3.29 -6.89
C ILE A 53 -14.08 3.79 -7.92
N LYS A 54 -13.03 4.45 -7.46
CA LYS A 54 -11.89 4.82 -8.29
C LYS A 54 -10.82 3.74 -8.21
N VAL A 55 -10.26 3.36 -9.34
CA VAL A 55 -9.07 2.50 -9.40
C VAL A 55 -7.88 3.35 -9.87
N ILE A 56 -6.90 3.49 -9.01
CA ILE A 56 -5.75 4.39 -9.19
C ILE A 56 -4.50 3.55 -9.40
N GLY A 57 -3.99 3.55 -10.62
CA GLY A 57 -2.75 2.86 -10.95
C GLY A 57 -1.53 3.60 -10.37
N CYS A 58 -0.76 2.92 -9.56
CA CYS A 58 0.43 3.43 -8.88
C CYS A 58 1.67 2.75 -9.44
N LYS A 59 2.40 3.42 -10.35
CA LYS A 59 3.57 2.86 -11.01
C LYS A 59 4.77 2.83 -10.07
N LEU A 60 5.20 1.61 -9.73
CA LEU A 60 6.39 1.34 -8.95
C LEU A 60 7.62 1.34 -9.87
N ILE A 61 8.64 2.14 -9.51
CA ILE A 61 9.87 2.31 -10.31
C ILE A 61 11.11 1.73 -9.65
N ASP A 62 11.03 1.38 -8.37
CA ASP A 62 12.13 0.76 -7.63
C ASP A 62 11.81 -0.71 -7.36
N PRO A 63 12.61 -1.67 -7.86
CA PRO A 63 12.34 -3.10 -7.74
C PRO A 63 12.34 -3.63 -6.30
N ARG A 64 12.86 -2.86 -5.34
CA ARG A 64 12.77 -3.20 -3.91
C ARG A 64 11.34 -3.11 -3.38
N PHE A 65 10.53 -2.24 -4.00
CA PHE A 65 9.12 -2.06 -3.69
C PHE A 65 8.27 -2.75 -4.75
N TYR A 66 8.30 -4.09 -4.74
CA TYR A 66 7.67 -4.92 -5.76
C TYR A 66 6.14 -4.99 -5.65
N HIS A 67 5.58 -4.71 -4.48
CA HIS A 67 4.14 -4.51 -4.23
C HIS A 67 3.91 -3.13 -3.62
N ILE A 68 2.71 -2.57 -3.82
CA ILE A 68 2.37 -1.26 -3.26
C ILE A 68 2.36 -1.26 -1.73
N ASP A 69 2.01 -2.37 -1.09
CA ASP A 69 1.96 -2.51 0.37
C ASP A 69 3.34 -2.40 1.05
N VAL A 70 4.42 -2.43 0.28
CA VAL A 70 5.78 -2.17 0.80
C VAL A 70 6.09 -0.66 0.87
N ALA A 71 5.38 0.16 0.09
CA ALA A 71 5.62 1.60 -0.03
C ALA A 71 4.41 2.49 0.32
N PHE A 72 3.26 1.90 0.63
CA PHE A 72 2.02 2.60 0.97
C PHE A 72 1.26 1.83 2.06
N CYS A 73 0.85 2.53 3.10
CA CYS A 73 0.09 1.95 4.23
C CYS A 73 -1.05 2.88 4.62
N PRO A 74 -2.28 2.63 4.19
CA PRO A 74 -3.45 3.33 4.72
C PRO A 74 -3.58 3.09 6.23
N LEU A 75 -3.67 4.18 6.99
CA LEU A 75 -3.92 4.16 8.44
C LEU A 75 -5.40 4.31 8.74
N GLU A 76 -6.08 5.11 7.95
CA GLU A 76 -7.52 5.31 7.91
C GLU A 76 -7.92 5.82 6.51
N GLU A 77 -9.20 6.09 6.30
CA GLU A 77 -9.73 6.47 4.98
C GLU A 77 -8.93 7.58 4.29
N GLN A 78 -8.57 8.63 5.01
CA GLN A 78 -7.93 9.82 4.45
C GLN A 78 -6.52 10.09 5.00
N LEU A 79 -5.85 9.08 5.56
CA LEU A 79 -4.50 9.17 6.08
C LEU A 79 -3.69 7.92 5.74
N ALA A 80 -2.50 8.09 5.19
CA ALA A 80 -1.61 6.97 4.87
C ALA A 80 -0.14 7.33 5.07
N LEU A 81 0.67 6.35 5.49
CA LEU A 81 2.11 6.43 5.36
C LEU A 81 2.50 6.08 3.92
N TRP A 82 3.50 6.74 3.39
CA TRP A 82 4.01 6.40 2.07
C TRP A 82 5.49 6.73 1.88
N TYR A 83 6.13 6.00 0.98
CA TYR A 83 7.48 6.33 0.53
C TYR A 83 7.43 6.86 -0.92
N PRO A 84 7.56 8.20 -1.14
CA PRO A 84 7.43 8.79 -2.47
C PRO A 84 8.45 8.25 -3.49
N GLY A 85 9.67 7.91 -3.04
CA GLY A 85 10.74 7.41 -3.91
C GLY A 85 10.47 6.06 -4.58
N ALA A 86 9.42 5.34 -4.18
CA ALA A 86 8.98 4.10 -4.85
C ALA A 86 8.25 4.36 -6.17
N TYR A 87 7.73 5.57 -6.39
CA TYR A 87 6.80 5.90 -7.48
C TYR A 87 7.39 6.92 -8.45
N ASP A 88 6.95 6.86 -9.73
CA ASP A 88 7.24 7.93 -10.68
C ASP A 88 6.51 9.25 -10.31
N GLU A 89 6.96 10.35 -10.92
CA GLU A 89 6.41 11.70 -10.62
C GLU A 89 4.91 11.82 -10.92
N ILE A 90 4.43 11.17 -11.97
CA ILE A 90 3.02 11.18 -12.37
C ILE A 90 2.18 10.49 -11.29
N THR A 91 2.61 9.32 -10.85
CA THR A 91 1.95 8.59 -9.77
C THR A 91 1.94 9.39 -8.47
N GLN A 92 3.08 9.99 -8.08
CA GLN A 92 3.13 10.83 -6.90
C GLN A 92 2.16 12.02 -6.97
N HIS A 93 2.05 12.66 -8.14
CA HIS A 93 1.10 13.74 -8.36
C HIS A 93 -0.35 13.26 -8.21
N ASN A 94 -0.69 12.15 -8.86
CA ASN A 94 -2.03 11.58 -8.80
C ASN A 94 -2.43 11.19 -7.38
N MET A 95 -1.55 10.48 -6.65
CA MET A 95 -1.81 10.09 -5.26
C MET A 95 -2.08 11.30 -4.35
N LYS A 96 -1.32 12.39 -4.51
CA LYS A 96 -1.51 13.64 -3.74
C LYS A 96 -2.84 14.33 -4.01
N ASN A 97 -3.45 14.11 -5.17
CA ASN A 97 -4.71 14.73 -5.57
C ASN A 97 -5.96 13.92 -5.16
N GLU A 98 -5.79 12.75 -4.53
CA GLU A 98 -6.91 11.90 -4.12
C GLU A 98 -7.55 12.29 -2.77
N GLY A 99 -7.15 13.43 -2.20
CA GLY A 99 -7.73 13.92 -0.94
C GLY A 99 -7.32 13.09 0.30
N ILE A 100 -6.18 12.40 0.20
CA ILE A 100 -5.59 11.63 1.29
C ILE A 100 -4.38 12.39 1.82
N GLU A 101 -4.27 12.55 3.13
CA GLU A 101 -3.05 13.03 3.76
C GLU A 101 -1.98 11.96 3.67
N LEU A 102 -0.96 12.22 2.87
CA LEU A 102 0.16 11.32 2.64
C LEU A 102 1.34 11.72 3.51
N VAL A 103 1.60 10.94 4.54
CA VAL A 103 2.69 11.17 5.50
C VAL A 103 3.96 10.47 4.99
N PRO A 104 4.98 11.23 4.56
CA PRO A 104 6.16 10.63 3.98
C PRO A 104 7.05 9.97 5.04
N ILE A 105 7.57 8.81 4.71
CA ILE A 105 8.65 8.14 5.45
C ILE A 105 9.98 8.30 4.69
N THR A 106 11.09 8.13 5.40
CA THR A 106 12.43 8.19 4.79
C THR A 106 12.75 6.94 3.99
N ALA A 107 13.78 7.02 3.14
CA ALA A 107 14.29 5.86 2.41
C ALA A 107 14.85 4.77 3.36
N GLU A 108 15.41 5.18 4.49
CA GLU A 108 15.87 4.24 5.52
C GLU A 108 14.70 3.49 6.14
N ASP A 109 13.62 4.18 6.53
CA ASP A 109 12.41 3.57 7.09
C ASP A 109 11.76 2.63 6.07
N ALA A 110 11.65 3.07 4.80
CA ALA A 110 11.09 2.27 3.73
C ALA A 110 11.88 0.97 3.50
N SER A 111 13.21 1.03 3.56
CA SER A 111 14.09 -0.14 3.44
C SER A 111 13.91 -1.17 4.56
N LYS A 112 13.33 -0.75 5.68
CA LYS A 112 12.97 -1.60 6.84
C LYS A 112 11.51 -2.07 6.81
N PHE A 113 10.82 -1.93 5.66
CA PHE A 113 9.44 -2.34 5.49
C PHE A 113 8.44 -1.59 6.39
N THR A 114 8.67 -0.33 6.71
CA THR A 114 7.80 0.46 7.59
C THR A 114 6.35 0.55 7.07
N CYS A 115 6.13 0.65 5.76
CA CYS A 115 4.79 0.65 5.18
C CYS A 115 4.15 -0.74 5.14
N ASN A 116 4.92 -1.82 5.23
CA ASN A 116 4.37 -3.17 5.25
C ASN A 116 3.87 -3.53 6.66
N ALA A 117 2.88 -2.76 7.12
CA ALA A 117 2.35 -2.78 8.48
C ALA A 117 0.88 -3.24 8.52
N VAL A 118 0.47 -3.75 9.67
CA VAL A 118 -0.92 -4.10 9.96
C VAL A 118 -1.49 -3.04 10.89
N VAL A 119 -2.62 -2.45 10.49
CA VAL A 119 -3.30 -1.40 11.27
C VAL A 119 -4.53 -2.00 11.93
N VAL A 120 -4.59 -1.87 13.27
CA VAL A 120 -5.72 -2.34 14.08
C VAL A 120 -6.13 -1.22 15.04
N GLY A 121 -7.23 -0.55 14.74
CA GLY A 121 -7.63 0.66 15.45
C GLY A 121 -6.54 1.73 15.37
N LYS A 122 -6.01 2.19 16.49
CA LYS A 122 -4.91 3.16 16.52
C LYS A 122 -3.53 2.51 16.68
N ASN A 123 -3.41 1.21 16.51
CA ASN A 123 -2.12 0.51 16.57
C ASN A 123 -1.60 0.20 15.17
N VAL A 124 -0.34 0.48 14.94
CA VAL A 124 0.40 0.13 13.71
C VAL A 124 1.46 -0.91 14.06
N ILE A 125 1.23 -2.14 13.65
CA ILE A 125 2.11 -3.29 13.92
C ILE A 125 3.05 -3.44 12.72
N LEU A 126 4.33 -3.27 12.95
CA LEU A 126 5.33 -3.21 11.89
C LEU A 126 6.66 -3.83 12.34
N ASN A 127 7.53 -4.09 11.37
CA ASN A 127 8.90 -4.52 11.66
C ASN A 127 9.65 -3.49 12.51
N LYS A 128 10.61 -3.94 13.31
CA LYS A 128 11.57 -3.06 13.97
C LYS A 128 12.16 -2.07 12.99
N SER A 129 11.84 -0.80 13.21
CA SER A 129 12.19 0.30 12.32
C SER A 129 13.10 1.33 13.03
N THR A 130 13.16 2.54 12.50
CA THR A 130 13.93 3.62 13.11
C THR A 130 13.13 4.34 14.19
N GLU A 131 13.82 5.09 15.06
CA GLU A 131 13.14 6.03 15.97
C GLU A 131 12.35 7.10 15.20
N ASN A 132 12.79 7.44 13.97
CA ASN A 132 12.08 8.38 13.12
C ASN A 132 10.72 7.84 12.70
N ALA A 133 10.64 6.58 12.27
CA ALA A 133 9.36 5.95 11.94
C ALA A 133 8.39 5.96 13.11
N ALA A 134 8.87 5.66 14.33
CA ALA A 134 8.05 5.74 15.53
C ALA A 134 7.47 7.15 15.72
N LYS A 135 8.34 8.18 15.69
CA LYS A 135 7.92 9.58 15.85
C LYS A 135 6.93 10.05 14.79
N VAL A 136 7.10 9.60 13.54
CA VAL A 136 6.19 9.92 12.43
C VAL A 136 4.81 9.33 12.69
N ILE A 137 4.75 8.06 13.10
CA ILE A 137 3.50 7.35 13.41
C ILE A 137 2.80 7.97 14.62
N GLU A 138 3.54 8.25 15.69
CA GLU A 138 3.01 8.90 16.90
C GLU A 138 2.47 10.31 16.62
N LYS A 139 3.17 11.09 15.79
CA LYS A 139 2.77 12.44 15.42
C LYS A 139 1.40 12.51 14.74
N VAL A 140 1.04 11.45 14.01
CA VAL A 140 -0.28 11.36 13.35
C VAL A 140 -1.32 10.63 14.22
N GLY A 141 -1.04 10.42 15.50
CA GLY A 141 -1.98 9.92 16.49
C GLY A 141 -2.12 8.39 16.53
N TYR A 142 -1.12 7.67 16.06
CA TYR A 142 -1.08 6.21 16.08
C TYR A 142 0.00 5.70 17.03
N ASN A 143 -0.18 4.46 17.51
CA ASN A 143 0.73 3.76 18.40
C ASN A 143 1.55 2.72 17.61
N PRO A 144 2.86 2.92 17.39
CA PRO A 144 3.70 1.93 16.73
C PRO A 144 3.98 0.74 17.65
N ILE A 145 3.73 -0.48 17.16
CA ILE A 145 4.06 -1.73 17.83
C ILE A 145 5.10 -2.47 17.00
N PHE A 146 6.33 -2.50 17.47
CA PHE A 146 7.42 -3.14 16.76
C PHE A 146 7.49 -4.64 17.04
N VAL A 147 7.55 -5.42 15.96
CA VAL A 147 7.79 -6.86 15.98
C VAL A 147 9.06 -7.20 15.21
N ASP A 148 9.71 -8.28 15.55
CA ASP A 148 10.89 -8.73 14.83
C ASP A 148 10.50 -9.57 13.62
N MET A 149 10.61 -8.99 12.45
CA MET A 149 10.31 -9.65 11.17
C MET A 149 11.57 -10.03 10.39
N SER A 150 12.74 -10.03 11.04
CA SER A 150 14.03 -10.21 10.36
C SER A 150 14.12 -11.49 9.54
N GLU A 151 13.55 -12.60 9.99
CA GLU A 151 13.53 -13.87 9.26
C GLU A 151 12.58 -13.84 8.07
N PHE A 152 11.42 -13.18 8.21
CA PHE A 152 10.43 -13.04 7.13
C PHE A 152 10.93 -12.10 6.03
N ILE A 153 11.63 -11.04 6.39
CA ILE A 153 12.22 -10.08 5.44
C ILE A 153 13.24 -10.76 4.53
N LYS A 154 13.95 -11.78 4.98
CA LYS A 154 14.84 -12.59 4.13
C LYS A 154 14.09 -13.27 2.97
N ALA A 155 12.82 -13.61 3.19
CA ALA A 155 11.93 -14.15 2.16
C ALA A 155 11.16 -13.05 1.38
N GLY A 156 11.41 -11.77 1.69
CA GLY A 156 10.90 -10.63 0.95
C GLY A 156 9.61 -10.01 1.51
N GLY A 157 9.11 -10.39 2.68
CA GLY A 157 7.89 -9.85 3.27
C GLY A 157 8.03 -9.43 4.73
N SER A 158 7.10 -8.62 5.24
CA SER A 158 7.04 -8.19 6.62
C SER A 158 5.64 -8.41 7.21
N ALA A 159 5.23 -7.65 8.22
CA ALA A 159 4.04 -7.90 9.02
C ALA A 159 2.77 -8.04 8.18
N LYS A 160 2.51 -7.10 7.25
CA LYS A 160 1.33 -7.15 6.40
C LYS A 160 1.32 -8.36 5.46
N CYS A 161 2.46 -8.69 4.85
CA CYS A 161 2.57 -9.84 3.95
C CYS A 161 2.29 -11.18 4.65
N CYS A 162 2.39 -11.25 5.97
CA CYS A 162 2.09 -12.43 6.78
C CYS A 162 0.62 -12.50 7.21
N THR A 163 -0.23 -11.57 6.77
CA THR A 163 -1.63 -11.47 7.23
C THR A 163 -2.60 -11.44 6.07
N LEU A 164 -3.81 -11.90 6.33
CA LEU A 164 -4.98 -11.73 5.48
C LEU A 164 -6.03 -10.99 6.29
N GLN A 165 -6.42 -9.80 5.82
CA GLN A 165 -7.51 -9.06 6.42
C GLN A 165 -8.84 -9.64 5.94
N ILE A 166 -9.63 -10.13 6.89
CA ILE A 166 -11.00 -10.61 6.62
C ILE A 166 -11.93 -9.49 7.07
N ALA A 167 -12.71 -8.93 6.14
CA ALA A 167 -13.79 -8.01 6.46
C ALA A 167 -15.00 -8.80 6.95
N TYR A 168 -15.65 -8.30 8.00
CA TYR A 168 -16.91 -8.83 8.51
C TYR A 168 -18.05 -7.88 8.12
#